data_4ca6ce87349d4e8db814b3e9946d0f6f
#
_entry.id   4ca6ce87349d4e8db814b3e9946d0f6f
#
_cell.length_a   1.000
_cell.length_b   1.000
_cell.length_c   1.000
_cell.angle_alpha   90.00
_cell.angle_beta   90.00
_cell.angle_gamma   90.00
#
_symmetry.space_group_name_H-M   'P 1'
#
loop_
_entity.id
_entity.type
_entity.pdbx_description
1 polymer ?
#
loop_
_entity_poly.entity_id
_entity_poly.type
_entity_poly.pdbx_seq_one_letter_code
_entity_poly.pdbx_strand_id
1 'polypeptide(L)'
;MKQNILPAIKLTVVCIIFFIGIYPLFIWGIAQAAPGNGKGETIEANGKIVGYKLIGQKFSDDKYFWGRPSAVDYNAAGSGGSNKGPTNPDYLQTVKDRIDTFLVHNPGVKKEEIPSELVTASGSGLDPDLSPAAAYIQVKRIAHTRNISEEQLNALVAKNIQQPLFGLFGTAHVNVLQLNIKLDEIKQ
;
A
#
# COMPACT_ATOMS: atom_id res chain seq x y z
N MET A 1 -37.34 -35.30 -11.15
CA MET A 1 -36.13 -35.15 -10.27
C MET A 1 -35.05 -36.16 -10.61
N LYS A 2 -35.30 -37.46 -10.71
CA LYS A 2 -34.25 -38.47 -11.00
C LYS A 2 -33.52 -38.27 -12.34
N GLN A 3 -34.16 -37.72 -13.37
CA GLN A 3 -33.59 -37.50 -14.70
C GLN A 3 -32.47 -36.46 -14.74
N ASN A 4 -32.41 -35.53 -13.75
CA ASN A 4 -31.45 -34.44 -13.75
C ASN A 4 -30.25 -34.72 -12.82
N ILE A 5 -30.29 -35.78 -12.04
CA ILE A 5 -29.21 -36.08 -11.05
C ILE A 5 -27.91 -36.46 -11.79
N LEU A 6 -27.98 -37.33 -12.78
CA LEU A 6 -26.79 -37.75 -13.52
C LEU A 6 -26.15 -36.61 -14.33
N PRO A 7 -26.88 -35.77 -15.05
CA PRO A 7 -26.34 -34.55 -15.66
C PRO A 7 -25.73 -33.58 -14.64
N ALA A 8 -26.38 -33.39 -13.49
CA ALA A 8 -25.82 -32.51 -12.42
C ALA A 8 -24.47 -33.05 -11.87
N ILE A 9 -24.40 -34.35 -11.59
CA ILE A 9 -23.14 -34.97 -11.12
C ILE A 9 -22.03 -34.81 -12.17
N LYS A 10 -22.36 -35.12 -13.46
CA LYS A 10 -21.36 -34.96 -14.54
C LYS A 10 -20.87 -33.50 -14.65
N LEU A 11 -21.77 -32.53 -14.61
CA LEU A 11 -21.40 -31.11 -14.64
C LEU A 11 -20.55 -30.73 -13.46
N THR A 12 -20.93 -31.16 -12.26
CA THR A 12 -20.14 -30.90 -11.04
C THR A 12 -18.72 -31.47 -11.15
N VAL A 13 -18.59 -32.73 -11.64
CA VAL A 13 -17.26 -33.35 -11.83
C VAL A 13 -16.43 -32.57 -12.85
N VAL A 14 -17.04 -32.18 -13.98
CA VAL A 14 -16.34 -31.37 -15.00
C VAL A 14 -15.92 -30.02 -14.43
N CYS A 15 -16.79 -29.34 -13.68
CA CYS A 15 -16.46 -28.09 -13.00
C CYS A 15 -15.31 -28.27 -11.98
N ILE A 16 -15.32 -29.32 -11.20
CA ILE A 16 -14.24 -29.63 -10.25
C ILE A 16 -12.91 -29.80 -10.99
N ILE A 17 -12.88 -30.63 -12.03
CA ILE A 17 -11.65 -30.85 -12.83
C ILE A 17 -11.16 -29.53 -13.42
N PHE A 18 -12.06 -28.75 -13.99
CA PHE A 18 -11.70 -27.48 -14.63
C PHE A 18 -11.23 -26.43 -13.61
N PHE A 19 -12.03 -26.13 -12.57
CA PHE A 19 -11.74 -25.04 -11.64
C PHE A 19 -10.71 -25.38 -10.55
N ILE A 20 -10.53 -26.64 -10.20
CA ILE A 20 -9.55 -27.06 -9.19
C ILE A 20 -8.25 -27.56 -9.85
N GLY A 21 -8.33 -28.15 -11.04
CA GLY A 21 -7.18 -28.69 -11.76
C GLY A 21 -6.66 -27.75 -12.86
N ILE A 22 -7.37 -27.69 -13.97
CA ILE A 22 -6.89 -27.04 -15.19
C ILE A 22 -6.63 -25.54 -15.00
N TYR A 23 -7.61 -24.82 -14.47
CA TYR A 23 -7.52 -23.37 -14.31
C TYR A 23 -6.39 -22.91 -13.36
N PRO A 24 -6.22 -23.48 -12.15
CA PRO A 24 -5.10 -23.11 -11.28
C PRO A 24 -3.74 -23.45 -11.88
N LEU A 25 -3.59 -24.58 -12.57
CA LEU A 25 -2.34 -24.94 -13.23
C LEU A 25 -2.00 -23.98 -14.37
N PHE A 26 -2.99 -23.55 -15.13
CA PHE A 26 -2.82 -22.55 -16.19
C PHE A 26 -2.38 -21.20 -15.61
N ILE A 27 -3.06 -20.71 -14.57
CA ILE A 27 -2.68 -19.46 -13.87
C ILE A 27 -1.29 -19.58 -13.23
N TRP A 28 -0.98 -20.73 -12.61
CA TRP A 28 0.36 -20.97 -12.05
C TRP A 28 1.42 -20.91 -13.14
N GLY A 29 1.18 -21.50 -14.30
CA GLY A 29 2.10 -21.43 -15.45
C GLY A 29 2.37 -19.99 -15.90
N ILE A 30 1.33 -19.17 -16.01
CA ILE A 30 1.48 -17.72 -16.33
C ILE A 30 2.26 -17.00 -15.23
N ALA A 31 1.97 -17.30 -13.95
CA ALA A 31 2.64 -16.69 -12.83
C ALA A 31 4.16 -16.92 -12.79
N GLN A 32 4.65 -18.03 -13.39
CA GLN A 32 6.10 -18.28 -13.50
C GLN A 32 6.81 -17.23 -14.40
N ALA A 33 6.09 -16.59 -15.32
CA ALA A 33 6.61 -15.52 -16.16
C ALA A 33 6.50 -14.12 -15.52
N ALA A 34 5.80 -14.01 -14.39
CA ALA A 34 5.66 -12.75 -13.68
C ALA A 34 6.90 -12.42 -12.83
N PRO A 35 7.13 -11.12 -12.49
CA PRO A 35 8.16 -10.74 -11.54
C PRO A 35 8.05 -11.54 -10.23
N GLY A 36 9.19 -12.05 -9.73
CA GLY A 36 9.20 -12.91 -8.55
C GLY A 36 8.71 -14.34 -8.77
N ASN A 37 8.51 -14.77 -10.03
CA ASN A 37 8.08 -16.14 -10.40
C ASN A 37 6.83 -16.59 -9.63
N GLY A 38 5.85 -15.72 -9.49
CA GLY A 38 4.62 -15.96 -8.75
C GLY A 38 4.74 -15.97 -7.22
N LYS A 39 5.95 -15.71 -6.67
CA LYS A 39 6.19 -15.62 -5.21
C LYS A 39 6.04 -14.21 -4.65
N GLY A 40 5.77 -13.23 -5.52
CA GLY A 40 5.76 -11.82 -5.19
C GLY A 40 7.11 -11.14 -5.37
N GLU A 41 7.09 -9.86 -5.70
CA GLU A 41 8.28 -9.04 -5.89
C GLU A 41 8.80 -8.55 -4.53
N THR A 42 9.97 -9.02 -4.13
CA THR A 42 10.64 -8.61 -2.88
C THR A 42 11.53 -7.41 -3.11
N ILE A 43 11.72 -6.62 -2.06
CA ILE A 43 12.68 -5.52 -2.03
C ILE A 43 13.80 -5.90 -1.08
N GLU A 44 15.03 -5.68 -1.52
CA GLU A 44 16.23 -5.93 -0.74
C GLU A 44 16.90 -4.61 -0.35
N ALA A 45 17.39 -4.53 0.88
CA ALA A 45 18.27 -3.48 1.36
C ALA A 45 19.42 -4.11 2.16
N ASN A 46 20.64 -3.67 1.91
CA ASN A 46 21.85 -4.19 2.56
C ASN A 46 21.98 -5.72 2.49
N GLY A 47 21.61 -6.34 1.35
CA GLY A 47 21.68 -7.80 1.12
C GLY A 47 20.64 -8.61 1.89
N LYS A 48 19.59 -7.98 2.43
CA LYS A 48 18.50 -8.66 3.12
C LYS A 48 17.16 -8.26 2.52
N ILE A 49 16.25 -9.21 2.40
CA ILE A 49 14.86 -8.93 2.03
C ILE A 49 14.21 -8.14 3.18
N VAL A 50 13.76 -6.92 2.90
CA VAL A 50 13.12 -6.02 3.86
C VAL A 50 11.60 -5.97 3.72
N GLY A 51 11.05 -6.48 2.63
CA GLY A 51 9.61 -6.56 2.41
C GLY A 51 9.24 -6.90 0.98
N TYR A 52 7.93 -6.87 0.73
CA TYR A 52 7.35 -7.01 -0.59
C TYR A 52 6.98 -5.65 -1.17
N LYS A 53 7.24 -5.45 -2.44
CA LYS A 53 6.99 -4.18 -3.13
C LYS A 53 5.51 -3.75 -3.09
N LEU A 54 4.61 -4.72 -3.24
CA LEU A 54 3.17 -4.48 -3.33
C LEU A 54 2.42 -4.68 -2.01
N ILE A 55 3.15 -4.79 -0.89
CA ILE A 55 2.56 -4.95 0.44
C ILE A 55 3.08 -3.85 1.34
N GLY A 56 2.17 -2.98 1.78
CA GLY A 56 2.48 -1.89 2.68
C GLY A 56 2.98 -2.39 4.04
N GLN A 57 3.83 -1.58 4.66
CA GLN A 57 4.39 -1.82 5.98
C GLN A 57 4.13 -0.62 6.88
N LYS A 58 4.12 -0.85 8.18
CA LYS A 58 3.92 0.19 9.18
C LYS A 58 5.21 1.00 9.39
N PHE A 59 5.12 2.29 9.14
CA PHE A 59 6.13 3.28 9.51
C PHE A 59 5.49 4.29 10.45
N SER A 60 6.01 4.42 11.67
CA SER A 60 5.48 5.32 12.72
C SER A 60 6.54 6.22 13.33
N ASP A 61 7.81 6.08 12.94
CA ASP A 61 8.90 6.94 13.40
C ASP A 61 8.92 8.23 12.55
N ASP A 62 9.15 9.37 13.18
CA ASP A 62 9.15 10.70 12.54
C ASP A 62 10.23 10.88 11.47
N LYS A 63 11.27 10.07 11.52
CA LYS A 63 12.34 10.08 10.52
C LYS A 63 11.97 9.41 9.19
N TYR A 64 10.78 8.78 9.08
CA TYR A 64 10.31 8.08 7.89
C TYR A 64 9.05 8.69 7.30
N PHE A 65 8.82 8.44 6.01
CA PHE A 65 7.52 8.66 5.40
C PHE A 65 6.52 7.63 5.94
N TRP A 66 5.41 8.11 6.45
CA TRP A 66 4.32 7.28 6.93
C TRP A 66 3.42 6.91 5.77
N GLY A 67 2.94 5.66 5.76
CA GLY A 67 1.95 5.18 4.80
C GLY A 67 0.51 5.53 5.20
N ARG A 68 -0.45 4.97 4.46
CA ARG A 68 -1.87 5.10 4.75
C ARG A 68 -2.22 4.37 6.04
N PRO A 69 -3.21 4.83 6.81
CA PRO A 69 -3.71 4.07 7.95
C PRO A 69 -4.22 2.68 7.53
N SER A 70 -3.94 1.67 8.35
CA SER A 70 -4.38 0.29 8.15
C SER A 70 -5.48 -0.07 9.13
N ALA A 71 -6.56 -0.70 8.65
CA ALA A 71 -7.62 -1.24 9.49
C ALA A 71 -7.26 -2.60 10.10
N VAL A 72 -6.20 -3.24 9.60
CA VAL A 72 -5.69 -4.55 10.02
C VAL A 72 -4.29 -4.49 10.61
N ASP A 73 -3.82 -3.28 10.97
CA ASP A 73 -2.48 -3.00 11.51
C ASP A 73 -1.35 -3.61 10.65
N TYR A 74 -1.50 -3.55 9.33
CA TYR A 74 -0.56 -4.10 8.34
C TYR A 74 -0.33 -5.62 8.46
N ASN A 75 -1.29 -6.37 9.02
CA ASN A 75 -1.21 -7.82 9.06
C ASN A 75 -1.42 -8.42 7.67
N ALA A 76 -0.35 -8.87 7.04
CA ALA A 76 -0.38 -9.46 5.71
C ALA A 76 -1.17 -10.78 5.61
N ALA A 77 -1.42 -11.45 6.73
CA ALA A 77 -2.25 -12.66 6.77
C ALA A 77 -3.76 -12.37 6.70
N GLY A 78 -4.16 -11.10 6.84
CA GLY A 78 -5.57 -10.71 6.86
C GLY A 78 -5.82 -9.34 6.26
N SER A 79 -5.74 -9.24 4.91
CA SER A 79 -6.08 -7.99 4.20
C SER A 79 -7.55 -7.61 4.41
N GLY A 80 -7.82 -6.34 4.71
CA GLY A 80 -9.19 -5.84 4.90
C GLY A 80 -9.25 -4.34 5.17
N GLY A 81 -10.38 -3.74 4.82
CA GLY A 81 -10.70 -2.35 5.13
C GLY A 81 -11.50 -2.20 6.41
N SER A 82 -11.72 -0.96 6.85
CA SER A 82 -12.55 -0.65 8.03
C SER A 82 -14.03 -0.96 7.83
N ASN A 83 -14.50 -1.00 6.58
CA ASN A 83 -15.89 -1.22 6.18
C ASN A 83 -16.90 -0.30 6.88
N LYS A 84 -16.45 0.91 7.26
CA LYS A 84 -17.27 1.92 7.94
C LYS A 84 -17.80 2.94 6.93
N GLY A 85 -19.07 3.28 7.06
CA GLY A 85 -19.67 4.33 6.26
C GLY A 85 -19.17 5.74 6.66
N PRO A 86 -19.28 6.73 5.75
CA PRO A 86 -18.78 8.09 5.99
C PRO A 86 -19.53 8.84 7.10
N THR A 87 -20.69 8.36 7.50
CA THR A 87 -21.51 8.95 8.58
C THR A 87 -21.40 8.19 9.91
N ASN A 88 -20.56 7.14 9.97
CA ASN A 88 -20.40 6.37 11.21
C ASN A 88 -19.65 7.21 12.25
N PRO A 89 -20.22 7.46 13.44
CA PRO A 89 -19.64 8.38 14.43
C PRO A 89 -18.29 7.90 14.97
N ASP A 90 -18.11 6.61 15.21
CA ASP A 90 -16.84 6.04 15.70
C ASP A 90 -15.74 6.21 14.66
N TYR A 91 -16.08 6.04 13.38
CA TYR A 91 -15.15 6.23 12.29
C TYR A 91 -14.75 7.71 12.13
N LEU A 92 -15.71 8.62 12.23
CA LEU A 92 -15.43 10.04 12.19
C LEU A 92 -14.54 10.48 13.35
N GLN A 93 -14.74 9.93 14.54
CA GLN A 93 -13.85 10.17 15.68
C GLN A 93 -12.45 9.64 15.39
N THR A 94 -12.33 8.41 14.87
CA THR A 94 -11.02 7.83 14.48
C THR A 94 -10.29 8.69 13.47
N VAL A 95 -10.98 9.23 12.47
CA VAL A 95 -10.39 10.15 11.48
C VAL A 95 -9.92 11.44 12.14
N LYS A 96 -10.72 12.00 13.06
CA LYS A 96 -10.34 13.19 13.81
C LYS A 96 -9.08 12.95 14.65
N ASP A 97 -9.01 11.85 15.38
CA ASP A 97 -7.84 11.48 16.20
C ASP A 97 -6.58 11.34 15.33
N ARG A 98 -6.72 10.79 14.12
CA ARG A 98 -5.61 10.69 13.15
C ARG A 98 -5.17 12.05 12.62
N ILE A 99 -6.10 12.96 12.35
CA ILE A 99 -5.79 14.34 11.97
C ILE A 99 -5.01 15.02 13.09
N ASP A 100 -5.49 14.94 14.32
CA ASP A 100 -4.85 15.57 15.48
C ASP A 100 -3.44 14.98 15.69
N THR A 101 -3.28 13.66 15.60
CA THR A 101 -1.98 12.99 15.66
C THR A 101 -1.05 13.47 14.54
N PHE A 102 -1.53 13.52 13.30
CA PHE A 102 -0.72 13.96 12.16
C PHE A 102 -0.21 15.40 12.35
N LEU A 103 -1.07 16.31 12.83
CA LEU A 103 -0.71 17.71 13.07
C LEU A 103 0.33 17.87 14.19
N VAL A 104 0.26 17.06 15.24
CA VAL A 104 1.27 17.03 16.31
C VAL A 104 2.66 16.70 15.77
N HIS A 105 2.75 15.71 14.88
CA HIS A 105 4.02 15.28 14.29
C HIS A 105 4.46 16.15 13.10
N ASN A 106 3.56 16.89 12.47
CA ASN A 106 3.88 17.75 11.33
C ASN A 106 3.49 19.22 11.63
N PRO A 107 4.24 19.88 12.54
CA PRO A 107 3.95 21.25 12.92
C PRO A 107 4.12 22.18 11.72
N GLY A 108 3.15 23.05 11.50
CA GLY A 108 3.09 23.99 10.37
C GLY A 108 2.27 23.50 9.18
N VAL A 109 1.75 22.28 9.21
CA VAL A 109 0.71 21.80 8.27
C VAL A 109 -0.66 22.22 8.77
N LYS A 110 -1.52 22.71 7.88
CA LYS A 110 -2.91 23.04 8.21
C LYS A 110 -3.80 21.81 7.96
N LYS A 111 -4.87 21.69 8.73
CA LYS A 111 -5.80 20.57 8.62
C LYS A 111 -6.34 20.38 7.19
N GLU A 112 -6.62 21.47 6.50
CA GLU A 112 -7.16 21.49 5.14
C GLU A 112 -6.15 21.02 4.07
N GLU A 113 -4.86 21.01 4.42
CA GLU A 113 -3.77 20.61 3.54
C GLU A 113 -3.51 19.09 3.61
N ILE A 114 -4.07 18.40 4.62
CA ILE A 114 -3.82 16.97 4.82
C ILE A 114 -4.57 16.17 3.75
N PRO A 115 -3.88 15.42 2.86
CA PRO A 115 -4.53 14.51 1.95
C PRO A 115 -5.35 13.46 2.72
N SER A 116 -6.59 13.23 2.29
CA SER A 116 -7.52 12.32 2.98
C SER A 116 -6.98 10.91 3.18
N GLU A 117 -6.12 10.45 2.29
CA GLU A 117 -5.49 9.13 2.37
C GLU A 117 -4.55 8.96 3.58
N LEU A 118 -4.00 10.04 4.14
CA LEU A 118 -3.17 9.98 5.33
C LEU A 118 -3.97 9.81 6.63
N VAL A 119 -5.30 9.99 6.57
CA VAL A 119 -6.18 9.90 7.75
C VAL A 119 -7.30 8.88 7.58
N THR A 120 -7.49 8.37 6.36
CA THR A 120 -8.48 7.31 6.06
C THR A 120 -7.79 5.98 5.77
N ALA A 121 -8.32 4.89 6.36
CA ALA A 121 -7.76 3.57 6.12
C ALA A 121 -7.89 3.17 4.65
N SER A 122 -6.86 2.47 4.14
CA SER A 122 -6.92 1.87 2.81
C SER A 122 -7.93 0.72 2.77
N GLY A 123 -8.45 0.42 1.59
CA GLY A 123 -9.39 -0.69 1.39
C GLY A 123 -8.79 -2.07 1.64
N SER A 124 -7.50 -2.22 1.41
CA SER A 124 -6.76 -3.46 1.67
C SER A 124 -6.18 -3.55 3.09
N GLY A 125 -5.94 -2.39 3.75
CA GLY A 125 -5.13 -2.33 4.96
C GLY A 125 -3.63 -2.60 4.74
N LEU A 126 -3.22 -2.84 3.49
CA LEU A 126 -1.84 -3.19 3.09
C LEU A 126 -1.38 -2.35 1.89
N ASP A 127 -1.94 -1.16 1.71
CA ASP A 127 -1.59 -0.27 0.60
C ASP A 127 -0.13 0.20 0.75
N PRO A 128 0.75 -0.09 -0.22
CA PRO A 128 2.15 0.30 -0.15
C PRO A 128 2.41 1.73 -0.63
N ASP A 129 1.41 2.39 -1.21
CA ASP A 129 1.60 3.59 -1.99
C ASP A 129 0.92 4.82 -1.37
N LEU A 130 1.47 5.98 -1.69
CA LEU A 130 0.93 7.30 -1.39
C LEU A 130 0.84 8.13 -2.67
N SER A 131 -0.05 9.13 -2.70
CA SER A 131 0.03 10.19 -3.69
C SER A 131 1.30 11.04 -3.48
N PRO A 132 1.81 11.69 -4.54
CA PRO A 132 2.90 12.65 -4.37
C PRO A 132 2.60 13.75 -3.34
N ALA A 133 1.38 14.25 -3.29
CA ALA A 133 0.95 15.25 -2.30
C ALA A 133 1.10 14.76 -0.86
N ALA A 134 0.71 13.50 -0.59
CA ALA A 134 0.85 12.90 0.73
C ALA A 134 2.31 12.60 1.13
N ALA A 135 3.20 12.42 0.16
CA ALA A 135 4.63 12.34 0.42
C ALA A 135 5.22 13.72 0.72
N TYR A 136 4.95 14.73 -0.13
CA TYR A 136 5.51 16.07 0.03
C TYR A 136 5.14 16.74 1.35
N ILE A 137 3.91 16.57 1.84
CA ILE A 137 3.46 17.21 3.09
C ILE A 137 4.27 16.72 4.31
N GLN A 138 4.93 15.57 4.23
CA GLN A 138 5.75 15.00 5.29
C GLN A 138 7.22 15.43 5.24
N VAL A 139 7.66 16.07 4.13
CA VAL A 139 9.07 16.42 3.89
C VAL A 139 9.64 17.27 5.01
N LYS A 140 8.91 18.30 5.46
CA LYS A 140 9.40 19.23 6.49
C LYS A 140 9.71 18.53 7.82
N ARG A 141 8.85 17.62 8.26
CA ARG A 141 9.07 16.81 9.47
C ARG A 141 10.34 15.98 9.35
N ILE A 142 10.48 15.27 8.22
CA ILE A 142 11.61 14.36 7.99
C ILE A 142 12.92 15.15 7.83
N ALA A 143 12.89 16.30 7.14
CA ALA A 143 14.02 17.20 6.99
C ALA A 143 14.56 17.63 8.35
N HIS A 144 13.67 18.09 9.22
CA HIS A 144 14.02 18.50 10.58
C HIS A 144 14.55 17.33 11.41
N THR A 145 13.89 16.18 11.38
CA THR A 145 14.25 15.01 12.20
C THR A 145 15.59 14.39 11.78
N ARG A 146 15.88 14.38 10.48
CA ARG A 146 17.12 13.79 9.94
C ARG A 146 18.24 14.80 9.69
N ASN A 147 17.99 16.09 9.90
CA ASN A 147 18.91 17.17 9.56
C ASN A 147 19.37 17.14 8.09
N ILE A 148 18.40 16.92 7.19
CA ILE A 148 18.58 16.90 5.73
C ILE A 148 17.82 18.10 5.16
N SER A 149 18.31 18.71 4.06
CA SER A 149 17.58 19.84 3.46
C SER A 149 16.26 19.40 2.83
N GLU A 150 15.24 20.30 2.88
CA GLU A 150 13.93 20.04 2.25
C GLU A 150 14.10 19.88 0.74
N GLU A 151 15.05 20.57 0.10
CA GLU A 151 15.32 20.45 -1.33
C GLU A 151 15.78 19.05 -1.72
N GLN A 152 16.67 18.45 -0.90
CA GLN A 152 17.14 17.09 -1.12
C GLN A 152 15.99 16.08 -0.98
N LEU A 153 15.13 16.25 0.03
CA LEU A 153 13.98 15.38 0.22
C LEU A 153 12.92 15.57 -0.86
N ASN A 154 12.65 16.80 -1.28
CA ASN A 154 11.75 17.06 -2.41
C ASN A 154 12.27 16.41 -3.71
N ALA A 155 13.57 16.49 -3.96
CA ALA A 155 14.20 15.82 -5.09
C ALA A 155 14.13 14.28 -4.97
N LEU A 156 14.27 13.73 -3.76
CA LEU A 156 14.09 12.31 -3.50
C LEU A 156 12.66 11.86 -3.82
N VAL A 157 11.65 12.56 -3.31
CA VAL A 157 10.24 12.26 -3.60
C VAL A 157 10.00 12.34 -5.11
N ALA A 158 10.41 13.44 -5.77
CA ALA A 158 10.22 13.64 -7.22
C ALA A 158 10.79 12.48 -8.06
N LYS A 159 11.97 11.99 -7.71
CA LYS A 159 12.64 10.86 -8.39
C LYS A 159 11.92 9.51 -8.18
N ASN A 160 11.14 9.37 -7.11
CA ASN A 160 10.44 8.14 -6.77
C ASN A 160 8.96 8.15 -7.16
N ILE A 161 8.47 9.22 -7.79
CA ILE A 161 7.11 9.26 -8.34
C ILE A 161 7.01 8.31 -9.53
N GLN A 162 6.15 7.32 -9.40
CA GLN A 162 5.77 6.44 -10.49
C GLN A 162 4.59 7.06 -11.24
N GLN A 163 4.76 7.25 -12.55
CA GLN A 163 3.73 7.83 -13.39
C GLN A 163 2.69 6.79 -13.82
N PRO A 164 1.47 7.20 -14.18
CA PRO A 164 0.48 6.30 -14.74
C PRO A 164 1.02 5.52 -15.94
N LEU A 165 0.65 4.25 -16.04
CA LEU A 165 1.08 3.40 -17.15
C LEU A 165 0.61 4.02 -18.49
N PHE A 166 1.56 4.28 -19.41
CA PHE A 166 1.35 5.02 -20.67
C PHE A 166 0.74 6.42 -20.49
N GLY A 167 0.79 7.02 -19.30
CA GLY A 167 0.15 8.29 -18.98
C GLY A 167 -1.38 8.23 -18.89
N LEU A 168 -2.00 7.05 -18.95
CA LEU A 168 -3.45 6.85 -19.06
C LEU A 168 -4.04 5.98 -17.95
N PHE A 169 -3.28 4.98 -17.47
CA PHE A 169 -3.80 3.97 -16.56
C PHE A 169 -3.26 4.16 -15.15
N GLY A 170 -4.14 4.43 -14.20
CA GLY A 170 -3.81 4.67 -12.80
C GLY A 170 -3.54 6.13 -12.47
N THR A 171 -2.98 6.37 -11.29
CA THR A 171 -2.58 7.69 -10.78
C THR A 171 -1.10 7.72 -10.49
N ALA A 172 -0.49 8.92 -10.48
CA ALA A 172 0.87 9.09 -9.99
C ALA A 172 0.93 8.70 -8.51
N HIS A 173 1.91 7.89 -8.11
CA HIS A 173 2.05 7.38 -6.76
C HIS A 173 3.53 7.20 -6.38
N VAL A 174 3.77 7.03 -5.09
CA VAL A 174 5.10 6.80 -4.50
C VAL A 174 5.02 5.61 -3.57
N ASN A 175 5.85 4.62 -3.81
CA ASN A 175 5.94 3.46 -2.91
C ASN A 175 6.71 3.82 -1.64
N VAL A 176 6.04 3.70 -0.49
CA VAL A 176 6.55 4.15 0.81
C VAL A 176 7.79 3.38 1.24
N LEU A 177 7.80 2.05 1.06
CA LEU A 177 8.96 1.23 1.42
C LEU A 177 10.19 1.59 0.60
N GLN A 178 10.04 1.71 -0.73
CA GLN A 178 11.13 2.11 -1.61
C GLN A 178 11.64 3.52 -1.29
N LEU A 179 10.74 4.45 -1.03
CA LEU A 179 11.09 5.82 -0.66
C LEU A 179 11.89 5.86 0.65
N ASN A 180 11.47 5.10 1.67
CA ASN A 180 12.16 5.04 2.94
C ASN A 180 13.54 4.37 2.85
N ILE A 181 13.69 3.34 2.00
CA ILE A 181 15.00 2.75 1.72
C ILE A 181 15.94 3.77 1.06
N LYS A 182 15.45 4.49 0.05
CA LYS A 182 16.23 5.54 -0.62
C LYS A 182 16.57 6.72 0.31
N LEU A 183 15.69 7.00 1.26
CA LEU A 183 15.94 7.98 2.30
C LEU A 183 17.10 7.53 3.22
N ASP A 184 17.17 6.24 3.55
CA ASP A 184 18.28 5.69 4.37
C ASP A 184 19.63 5.65 3.62
N GLU A 185 19.61 5.66 2.29
CA GLU A 185 20.82 5.74 1.45
C GLU A 185 21.42 7.15 1.39
N ILE A 186 20.69 8.19 1.80
CA ILE A 186 21.21 9.56 1.88
C ILE A 186 22.24 9.60 3.02
N LYS A 187 23.50 9.76 2.65
CA LYS A 187 24.58 9.97 3.64
C LYS A 187 24.37 11.33 4.32
N GLN A 188 24.35 11.31 5.64
CA GLN A 188 24.39 12.50 6.47
C GLN A 188 25.75 13.17 6.38
#